data_ddfcd9ae1ac19284ba83e851c44ad03d
#
_entry.id   ddfcd9ae1ac19284ba83e851c44ad03d
#
_cell.length_a   1.000
_cell.length_b   1.000
_cell.length_c   1.000
_cell.angle_alpha   90.00
_cell.angle_beta   90.00
_cell.angle_gamma   90.00
#
_symmetry.space_group_name_H-M   'P 1'
#
loop_
_entity.id
_entity.type
_entity.pdbx_description
1 polymer ?
#
loop_
_entity_poly.entity_id
_entity_poly.type
_entity_poly.pdbx_seq_one_letter_code
_entity_poly.pdbx_strand_id
1 'polypeptide(L)'
;FTFDKKDALDYKINFRPLFFSNEYEEIRNFQANFQFESMFIGTAHTDRYLISEKVKSWCDSNNFRSFAFYYSPSQYVFHFKRIFDKTFKKFDIKKISFRSLEHAEIIELYKKSKAVLDINHPFQTGLTMRTFEALGAGRKLITTNAQVMDYPFYNPENILVIDRNNIVLNSAFFQTNFKAISNETL
;
A
#
# COMPACT_ATOMS: atom_id res chain seq x y z
N PHE A 1 22.51 0.87 10.54
CA PHE A 1 21.80 0.84 9.25
C PHE A 1 20.43 1.43 9.39
N THR A 2 19.96 2.09 8.34
CA THR A 2 18.58 2.55 8.20
C THR A 2 18.07 2.27 6.78
N PHE A 3 16.77 2.14 6.63
CA PHE A 3 16.09 2.06 5.32
C PHE A 3 15.54 3.41 4.84
N ASP A 4 15.76 4.47 5.62
CA ASP A 4 15.39 5.83 5.27
C ASP A 4 16.61 6.59 4.77
N LYS A 5 16.59 7.08 3.52
CA LYS A 5 17.71 7.82 2.93
C LYS A 5 17.99 9.11 3.69
N LYS A 6 16.95 9.77 4.19
CA LYS A 6 17.09 10.99 4.96
C LYS A 6 17.80 10.74 6.28
N ASP A 7 17.37 9.71 7.03
CA ASP A 7 18.03 9.31 8.27
C ASP A 7 19.49 8.91 8.03
N ALA A 8 19.78 8.22 6.91
CA ALA A 8 21.16 7.85 6.57
C ALA A 8 22.07 9.08 6.44
N LEU A 9 21.58 10.14 5.81
CA LEU A 9 22.29 11.40 5.66
C LEU A 9 22.39 12.18 6.97
N ASP A 10 21.26 12.35 7.66
CA ASP A 10 21.16 13.16 8.89
C ASP A 10 22.01 12.58 10.03
N TYR A 11 21.99 11.27 10.19
CA TYR A 11 22.72 10.57 11.26
C TYR A 11 24.06 9.95 10.82
N LYS A 12 24.44 10.10 9.54
CA LYS A 12 25.69 9.53 8.96
C LYS A 12 25.81 8.03 9.21
N ILE A 13 24.72 7.30 9.04
CA ILE A 13 24.66 5.84 9.16
C ILE A 13 24.42 5.20 7.80
N ASN A 14 24.77 3.92 7.68
CA ASN A 14 24.65 3.21 6.41
C ASN A 14 23.19 3.01 5.99
N PHE A 15 22.89 3.38 4.76
CA PHE A 15 21.61 3.08 4.11
C PHE A 15 21.58 1.61 3.66
N ARG A 16 20.46 0.95 3.88
CA ARG A 16 20.17 -0.36 3.34
C ARG A 16 18.69 -0.39 2.92
N PRO A 17 18.37 -0.60 1.62
CA PRO A 17 16.98 -0.68 1.19
C PRO A 17 16.28 -1.86 1.85
N LEU A 18 14.97 -1.77 1.98
CA LEU A 18 14.13 -2.89 2.31
C LEU A 18 14.08 -3.87 1.14
N PHE A 19 13.55 -5.04 1.35
CA PHE A 19 13.49 -6.14 0.40
C PHE A 19 12.10 -6.79 0.42
N PHE A 20 11.85 -7.72 -0.49
CA PHE A 20 10.68 -8.58 -0.51
C PHE A 20 11.10 -10.05 -0.54
N SER A 21 10.21 -10.95 -0.11
CA SER A 21 10.49 -12.39 -0.14
C SER A 21 10.26 -12.99 -1.54
N ASN A 22 10.89 -14.14 -1.79
CA ASN A 22 10.77 -14.86 -3.08
C ASN A 22 9.30 -15.17 -3.45
N GLU A 23 8.41 -15.34 -2.48
CA GLU A 23 7.00 -15.61 -2.70
C GLU A 23 6.30 -14.49 -3.48
N TYR A 24 6.71 -13.22 -3.28
CA TYR A 24 6.21 -12.11 -4.09
C TYR A 24 6.76 -12.15 -5.53
N GLU A 25 8.00 -12.57 -5.72
CA GLU A 25 8.57 -12.74 -7.06
C GLU A 25 7.87 -13.85 -7.84
N GLU A 26 7.52 -14.95 -7.19
CA GLU A 26 6.75 -16.05 -7.79
C GLU A 26 5.39 -15.58 -8.32
N ILE A 27 4.75 -14.63 -7.65
CA ILE A 27 3.47 -14.06 -8.09
C ILE A 27 3.61 -13.37 -9.46
N ARG A 28 4.76 -12.75 -9.75
CA ARG A 28 5.02 -12.06 -11.03
C ARG A 28 4.83 -12.97 -12.23
N ASN A 29 5.21 -14.25 -12.08
CA ASN A 29 5.15 -15.27 -13.12
C ASN A 29 3.79 -15.96 -13.21
N PHE A 30 2.87 -15.65 -12.29
CA PHE A 30 1.54 -16.26 -12.27
C PHE A 30 0.63 -15.58 -13.27
N GLN A 31 -0.10 -16.38 -14.08
CA GLN A 31 -1.10 -15.82 -15.01
C GLN A 31 -2.17 -15.06 -14.22
N ALA A 32 -2.16 -13.75 -14.37
CA ALA A 32 -2.98 -12.88 -13.55
C ALA A 32 -4.46 -12.94 -13.99
N ASN A 33 -5.32 -13.35 -13.06
CA ASN A 33 -6.78 -13.17 -13.15
C ASN A 33 -7.19 -12.16 -12.09
N PHE A 34 -7.07 -10.87 -12.42
CA PHE A 34 -7.35 -9.81 -11.47
C PHE A 34 -8.84 -9.72 -11.16
N GLN A 35 -9.15 -9.82 -9.87
CA GLN A 35 -10.49 -9.61 -9.31
C GLN A 35 -10.67 -8.19 -8.79
N PHE A 36 -9.56 -7.53 -8.47
CA PHE A 36 -9.55 -6.17 -7.91
C PHE A 36 -8.57 -5.29 -8.67
N GLU A 37 -8.99 -4.11 -9.04
CA GLU A 37 -8.13 -3.08 -9.62
C GLU A 37 -7.22 -2.47 -8.58
N SER A 38 -7.68 -2.39 -7.31
CA SER A 38 -6.89 -1.88 -6.19
C SER A 38 -7.14 -2.70 -4.94
N MET A 39 -6.09 -2.93 -4.13
CA MET A 39 -6.23 -3.47 -2.78
C MET A 39 -5.51 -2.61 -1.75
N PHE A 40 -6.07 -2.58 -0.54
CA PHE A 40 -5.45 -2.04 0.67
C PHE A 40 -5.47 -3.09 1.78
N ILE A 41 -4.33 -3.31 2.41
CA ILE A 41 -4.20 -4.12 3.62
C ILE A 41 -3.42 -3.29 4.62
N GLY A 42 -3.99 -2.98 5.77
CA GLY A 42 -3.28 -2.17 6.75
C GLY A 42 -3.98 -2.06 8.10
N THR A 43 -3.24 -1.50 9.06
CA THR A 43 -3.80 -1.18 10.36
C THR A 43 -4.76 0.00 10.29
N ALA A 44 -5.89 -0.13 11.00
CA ALA A 44 -6.89 0.91 11.13
C ALA A 44 -6.40 2.00 12.11
N HIS A 45 -5.51 2.88 11.64
CA HIS A 45 -5.06 4.02 12.45
C HIS A 45 -4.68 5.21 11.56
N THR A 46 -4.52 6.37 12.17
CA THR A 46 -4.24 7.65 11.48
C THR A 46 -5.24 7.93 10.37
N ASP A 47 -4.78 8.49 9.27
CA ASP A 47 -5.56 8.83 8.08
C ASP A 47 -5.72 7.67 7.07
N ARG A 48 -5.05 6.52 7.31
CA ARG A 48 -5.03 5.38 6.39
C ARG A 48 -6.43 4.89 6.01
N TYR A 49 -7.31 4.78 7.00
CA TYR A 49 -8.69 4.40 6.75
C TYR A 49 -9.39 5.40 5.82
N LEU A 50 -9.27 6.70 6.10
CA LEU A 50 -9.94 7.74 5.33
C LEU A 50 -9.42 7.83 3.89
N ILE A 51 -8.10 7.69 3.70
CA ILE A 51 -7.47 7.70 2.37
C ILE A 51 -7.94 6.47 1.57
N SER A 52 -7.87 5.28 2.17
CA SER A 52 -8.26 4.06 1.45
C SER A 52 -9.76 4.02 1.14
N GLU A 53 -10.64 4.54 2.01
CA GLU A 53 -12.07 4.68 1.71
C GLU A 53 -12.33 5.67 0.56
N LYS A 54 -11.56 6.75 0.45
CA LYS A 54 -11.65 7.65 -0.70
C LYS A 54 -11.22 6.98 -2.00
N VAL A 55 -10.10 6.23 -1.97
CA VAL A 55 -9.65 5.43 -3.13
C VAL A 55 -10.71 4.40 -3.51
N LYS A 56 -11.27 3.69 -2.51
CA LYS A 56 -12.36 2.74 -2.74
C LYS A 56 -13.57 3.40 -3.38
N SER A 57 -14.03 4.52 -2.84
CA SER A 57 -15.19 5.25 -3.38
C SER A 57 -14.97 5.72 -4.81
N TRP A 58 -13.74 6.15 -5.13
CA TRP A 58 -13.38 6.50 -6.49
C TRP A 58 -13.42 5.27 -7.42
N CYS A 59 -12.89 4.13 -6.98
CA CYS A 59 -12.97 2.87 -7.72
C CYS A 59 -14.42 2.49 -8.00
N ASP A 60 -15.27 2.48 -6.97
CA ASP A 60 -16.68 2.14 -7.09
C ASP A 60 -17.41 3.07 -8.11
N SER A 61 -17.11 4.38 -8.07
CA SER A 61 -17.69 5.37 -9.00
C SER A 61 -17.24 5.22 -10.44
N ASN A 62 -16.11 4.54 -10.68
CA ASN A 62 -15.55 4.28 -12.01
C ASN A 62 -15.72 2.81 -12.45
N ASN A 63 -16.61 2.05 -11.81
CA ASN A 63 -16.85 0.62 -12.06
C ASN A 63 -15.61 -0.27 -11.90
N PHE A 64 -14.66 0.13 -11.06
CA PHE A 64 -13.52 -0.68 -10.65
C PHE A 64 -13.81 -1.38 -9.32
N ARG A 65 -13.44 -2.65 -9.22
CA ARG A 65 -13.55 -3.39 -7.96
C ARG A 65 -12.31 -3.13 -7.11
N SER A 66 -12.54 -2.89 -5.83
CA SER A 66 -11.45 -2.70 -4.88
C SER A 66 -11.66 -3.56 -3.62
N PHE A 67 -10.56 -3.96 -3.02
CA PHE A 67 -10.52 -4.69 -1.75
C PHE A 67 -9.84 -3.83 -0.68
N ALA A 68 -10.41 -3.80 0.53
CA ALA A 68 -9.78 -3.14 1.66
C ALA A 68 -9.92 -3.99 2.92
N PHE A 69 -8.80 -4.19 3.62
CA PHE A 69 -8.74 -4.90 4.89
C PHE A 69 -8.13 -3.98 5.95
N TYR A 70 -8.89 -3.73 7.00
CA TYR A 70 -8.50 -2.87 8.12
C TYR A 70 -8.31 -3.71 9.37
N TYR A 71 -7.08 -3.79 9.85
CA TYR A 71 -6.73 -4.55 11.04
C TYR A 71 -6.59 -3.65 12.26
N SER A 72 -7.09 -4.11 13.38
CA SER A 72 -6.79 -3.55 14.70
C SER A 72 -6.45 -4.67 15.68
N PRO A 73 -5.29 -4.61 16.37
CA PRO A 73 -4.80 -5.72 17.18
C PRO A 73 -5.65 -5.98 18.44
N SER A 74 -6.46 -5.01 18.86
CA SER A 74 -7.28 -5.13 20.07
C SER A 74 -8.60 -4.41 19.91
N GLN A 75 -9.68 -5.15 20.14
CA GLN A 75 -11.03 -4.59 20.17
C GLN A 75 -11.19 -3.56 21.30
N TYR A 76 -10.66 -3.83 22.48
CA TYR A 76 -10.73 -2.93 23.63
C TYR A 76 -9.99 -1.61 23.37
N VAL A 77 -8.76 -1.70 22.86
CA VAL A 77 -7.94 -0.53 22.51
C VAL A 77 -8.61 0.28 21.40
N PHE A 78 -9.21 -0.38 20.40
CA PHE A 78 -9.94 0.30 19.34
C PHE A 78 -11.13 1.10 19.88
N HIS A 79 -11.96 0.49 20.72
CA HIS A 79 -13.10 1.18 21.36
C HIS A 79 -12.66 2.32 22.25
N PHE A 80 -11.61 2.12 23.05
CA PHE A 80 -11.04 3.18 23.89
C PHE A 80 -10.56 4.36 23.07
N LYS A 81 -9.76 4.12 22.01
CA LYS A 81 -9.31 5.18 21.10
C LYS A 81 -10.49 5.92 20.44
N ARG A 82 -11.56 5.22 20.11
CA ARG A 82 -12.76 5.82 19.52
C ARG A 82 -13.42 6.86 20.41
N ILE A 83 -13.24 6.79 21.73
CA ILE A 83 -13.78 7.79 22.68
C ILE A 83 -12.97 9.09 22.60
N PHE A 84 -11.65 8.99 22.54
CA PHE A 84 -10.73 10.14 22.68
C PHE A 84 -10.21 10.69 21.35
N ASP A 85 -10.13 9.85 20.30
CA ASP A 85 -9.60 10.24 18.99
C ASP A 85 -10.72 10.44 17.97
N LYS A 86 -10.84 11.68 17.49
CA LYS A 86 -11.84 12.05 16.49
C LYS A 86 -11.69 11.29 15.17
N THR A 87 -10.48 10.85 14.84
CA THR A 87 -10.20 10.06 13.62
C THR A 87 -10.84 8.68 13.71
N PHE A 88 -10.74 8.04 14.87
CA PHE A 88 -11.35 6.72 15.10
C PHE A 88 -12.89 6.75 15.12
N LYS A 89 -13.49 7.89 15.43
CA LYS A 89 -14.97 8.05 15.36
C LYS A 89 -15.50 7.93 13.93
N LYS A 90 -14.68 8.23 12.94
CA LYS A 90 -15.04 8.16 11.51
C LYS A 90 -14.95 6.75 10.94
N PHE A 91 -14.38 5.79 11.68
CA PHE A 91 -14.21 4.42 11.20
C PHE A 91 -15.51 3.63 11.34
N ASP A 92 -15.90 2.94 10.26
CA ASP A 92 -16.98 1.97 10.33
C ASP A 92 -16.47 0.69 10.99
N ILE A 93 -16.95 0.41 12.21
CA ILE A 93 -16.51 -0.74 12.99
C ILE A 93 -16.79 -2.08 12.29
N LYS A 94 -17.81 -2.15 11.44
CA LYS A 94 -18.15 -3.36 10.69
C LYS A 94 -17.09 -3.75 9.67
N LYS A 95 -16.24 -2.79 9.27
CA LYS A 95 -15.13 -3.00 8.34
C LYS A 95 -13.82 -3.36 9.04
N ILE A 96 -13.76 -3.27 10.39
CA ILE A 96 -12.54 -3.49 11.15
C ILE A 96 -12.44 -4.97 11.54
N SER A 97 -11.34 -5.61 11.17
CA SER A 97 -10.99 -6.96 11.61
C SER A 97 -10.09 -6.89 12.85
N PHE A 98 -10.38 -7.75 13.81
CA PHE A 98 -9.51 -7.97 14.99
C PHE A 98 -8.67 -9.26 14.85
N ARG A 99 -8.82 -9.97 13.73
CA ARG A 99 -7.95 -11.07 13.29
C ARG A 99 -7.03 -10.55 12.18
N SER A 100 -5.73 -10.77 12.32
CA SER A 100 -4.78 -10.50 11.24
C SER A 100 -4.99 -11.47 10.07
N LEU A 101 -4.64 -11.04 8.87
CA LEU A 101 -4.50 -11.97 7.75
C LEU A 101 -3.25 -12.82 7.94
N GLU A 102 -3.35 -14.09 7.60
CA GLU A 102 -2.21 -14.98 7.46
C GLU A 102 -1.41 -14.61 6.20
N HIS A 103 -0.11 -14.92 6.20
CA HIS A 103 0.75 -14.60 5.05
C HIS A 103 0.22 -15.18 3.73
N ALA A 104 -0.26 -16.42 3.76
CA ALA A 104 -0.87 -17.06 2.59
C ALA A 104 -2.11 -16.32 2.06
N GLU A 105 -2.93 -15.75 2.95
CA GLU A 105 -4.10 -14.95 2.57
C GLU A 105 -3.64 -13.65 1.87
N ILE A 106 -2.55 -13.04 2.35
CA ILE A 106 -1.97 -11.84 1.74
C ILE A 106 -1.45 -12.17 0.33
N ILE A 107 -0.70 -13.26 0.16
CA ILE A 107 -0.20 -13.72 -1.14
C ILE A 107 -1.35 -13.93 -2.13
N GLU A 108 -2.45 -14.57 -1.72
CA GLU A 108 -3.63 -14.76 -2.57
C GLU A 108 -4.30 -13.42 -2.96
N LEU A 109 -4.30 -12.44 -2.08
CA LEU A 109 -4.81 -11.09 -2.40
C LEU A 109 -3.90 -10.38 -3.42
N TYR A 110 -2.58 -10.54 -3.32
CA TYR A 110 -1.65 -10.02 -4.32
C TYR A 110 -1.87 -10.65 -5.69
N LYS A 111 -2.11 -11.98 -5.77
CA LYS A 111 -2.42 -12.66 -7.04
C LYS A 111 -3.68 -12.10 -7.71
N LYS A 112 -4.67 -11.71 -6.92
CA LYS A 112 -6.00 -11.25 -7.38
C LYS A 112 -6.09 -9.75 -7.63
N SER A 113 -5.05 -8.98 -7.29
CA SER A 113 -5.08 -7.51 -7.32
C SER A 113 -4.11 -6.94 -8.35
N LYS A 114 -4.57 -5.94 -9.12
CA LYS A 114 -3.77 -5.25 -10.14
C LYS A 114 -2.86 -4.20 -9.55
N ALA A 115 -3.35 -3.46 -8.57
CA ALA A 115 -2.60 -2.42 -7.87
C ALA A 115 -2.70 -2.58 -6.35
N VAL A 116 -1.65 -2.17 -5.66
CA VAL A 116 -1.55 -2.15 -4.19
C VAL A 116 -1.53 -0.70 -3.73
N LEU A 117 -2.40 -0.36 -2.78
CA LEU A 117 -2.38 0.94 -2.13
C LEU A 117 -1.49 0.87 -0.88
N ASP A 118 -0.43 1.66 -0.90
CA ASP A 118 0.52 1.82 0.21
C ASP A 118 0.42 3.22 0.81
N ILE A 119 -0.04 3.29 2.05
CA ILE A 119 -0.20 4.54 2.79
C ILE A 119 0.81 4.52 3.93
N ASN A 120 1.95 5.22 3.75
CA ASN A 120 2.98 5.34 4.77
C ASN A 120 2.46 6.10 6.00
N HIS A 121 3.16 6.02 7.13
CA HIS A 121 2.86 6.89 8.26
C HIS A 121 3.18 8.36 7.90
N PRO A 122 2.40 9.36 8.36
CA PRO A 122 2.63 10.78 7.98
C PRO A 122 4.05 11.29 8.25
N PHE A 123 4.73 10.75 9.27
CA PHE A 123 6.11 11.14 9.65
C PHE A 123 7.17 10.18 9.10
N GLN A 124 6.79 9.17 8.33
CA GLN A 124 7.74 8.23 7.72
C GLN A 124 8.14 8.75 6.34
N THR A 125 9.44 9.00 6.16
CA THR A 125 10.03 9.40 4.88
C THR A 125 10.53 8.18 4.09
N GLY A 126 11.12 7.17 4.73
CA GLY A 126 11.56 5.94 4.07
C GLY A 126 10.41 5.14 3.46
N LEU A 127 10.70 4.40 2.40
CA LEU A 127 9.74 3.52 1.76
C LEU A 127 9.33 2.38 2.71
N THR A 128 8.15 1.82 2.49
CA THR A 128 7.65 0.69 3.28
C THR A 128 8.01 -0.64 2.62
N MET A 129 7.96 -1.74 3.37
CA MET A 129 8.06 -3.10 2.81
C MET A 129 7.03 -3.31 1.69
N ARG A 130 5.84 -2.75 1.85
CA ARG A 130 4.75 -2.87 0.88
C ARG A 130 5.09 -2.33 -0.51
N THR A 131 5.90 -1.27 -0.59
CA THR A 131 6.41 -0.76 -1.86
C THR A 131 7.18 -1.84 -2.61
N PHE A 132 8.12 -2.51 -1.94
CA PHE A 132 8.97 -3.55 -2.53
C PHE A 132 8.18 -4.83 -2.80
N GLU A 133 7.30 -5.24 -1.90
CA GLU A 133 6.39 -6.38 -2.09
C GLU A 133 5.51 -6.19 -3.34
N ALA A 134 4.90 -5.01 -3.50
CA ALA A 134 4.03 -4.71 -4.64
C ALA A 134 4.80 -4.78 -5.97
N LEU A 135 5.94 -4.10 -6.06
CA LEU A 135 6.75 -4.07 -7.27
C LEU A 135 7.41 -5.43 -7.54
N GLY A 136 7.86 -6.12 -6.49
CA GLY A 136 8.38 -7.48 -6.57
C GLY A 136 7.37 -8.48 -7.10
N ALA A 137 6.10 -8.35 -6.71
CA ALA A 137 5.00 -9.16 -7.21
C ALA A 137 4.52 -8.75 -8.62
N GLY A 138 5.14 -7.76 -9.26
CA GLY A 138 4.68 -7.23 -10.56
C GLY A 138 3.30 -6.56 -10.47
N ARG A 139 3.00 -5.94 -9.34
CA ARG A 139 1.76 -5.19 -9.11
C ARG A 139 2.03 -3.69 -9.16
N LYS A 140 1.09 -2.95 -9.71
CA LYS A 140 1.16 -1.49 -9.69
C LYS A 140 1.07 -0.99 -8.26
N LEU A 141 1.68 0.16 -8.01
CA LEU A 141 1.70 0.78 -6.69
C LEU A 141 0.95 2.12 -6.73
N ILE A 142 0.04 2.33 -5.80
CA ILE A 142 -0.52 3.64 -5.48
C ILE A 142 0.03 4.02 -4.11
N THR A 143 0.74 5.12 -3.99
CA THR A 143 1.38 5.46 -2.71
C THR A 143 1.23 6.92 -2.35
N THR A 144 1.21 7.19 -1.03
CA THR A 144 1.27 8.54 -0.48
C THR A 144 2.70 9.00 -0.21
N ASN A 145 3.71 8.16 -0.46
CA ASN A 145 5.10 8.48 -0.23
C ASN A 145 5.76 8.98 -1.52
N ALA A 146 5.89 10.30 -1.64
CA ALA A 146 6.49 10.93 -2.82
C ALA A 146 7.99 10.60 -3.00
N GLN A 147 8.69 10.16 -1.96
CA GLN A 147 10.11 9.80 -2.06
C GLN A 147 10.38 8.58 -2.93
N VAL A 148 9.35 7.82 -3.29
CA VAL A 148 9.49 6.74 -4.27
C VAL A 148 10.01 7.25 -5.62
N MET A 149 9.78 8.52 -5.95
CA MET A 149 10.27 9.16 -7.18
C MET A 149 11.80 9.31 -7.23
N ASP A 150 12.48 9.24 -6.09
CA ASP A 150 13.94 9.34 -5.98
C ASP A 150 14.67 7.99 -6.14
N TYR A 151 13.91 6.93 -6.45
CA TYR A 151 14.46 5.59 -6.61
C TYR A 151 14.57 5.19 -8.09
N PRO A 152 15.61 4.42 -8.47
CA PRO A 152 15.88 4.07 -9.86
C PRO A 152 14.78 3.21 -10.50
N PHE A 153 13.96 2.52 -9.70
CA PHE A 153 12.82 1.73 -10.17
C PHE A 153 11.55 2.55 -10.41
N TYR A 154 11.57 3.87 -10.13
CA TYR A 154 10.38 4.69 -10.33
C TYR A 154 9.97 4.73 -11.80
N ASN A 155 8.72 4.39 -12.05
CA ASN A 155 8.09 4.48 -13.36
C ASN A 155 6.62 4.91 -13.17
N PRO A 156 6.18 6.03 -13.72
CA PRO A 156 4.81 6.53 -13.55
C PRO A 156 3.73 5.60 -14.17
N GLU A 157 4.10 4.69 -15.05
CA GLU A 157 3.19 3.67 -15.54
C GLU A 157 2.92 2.58 -14.48
N ASN A 158 3.87 2.35 -13.55
CA ASN A 158 3.76 1.37 -12.47
C ASN A 158 3.38 1.99 -11.13
N ILE A 159 3.75 3.26 -10.90
CA ILE A 159 3.68 3.91 -9.60
C ILE A 159 2.91 5.22 -9.71
N LEU A 160 1.77 5.29 -9.04
CA LEU A 160 0.96 6.50 -8.92
C LEU A 160 1.16 7.10 -7.53
N VAL A 161 1.78 8.26 -7.47
CA VAL A 161 1.91 9.03 -6.22
C VAL A 161 0.66 9.89 -6.05
N ILE A 162 0.01 9.77 -4.90
CA ILE A 162 -1.19 10.54 -4.54
C ILE A 162 -0.94 11.45 -3.36
N ASP A 163 -1.53 12.64 -3.38
CA ASP A 163 -1.52 13.54 -2.22
C ASP A 163 -2.55 13.08 -1.18
N ARG A 164 -2.16 13.07 0.11
CA ARG A 164 -3.00 12.64 1.24
C ARG A 164 -4.27 13.49 1.38
N ASN A 165 -4.15 14.77 1.09
CA ASN A 165 -5.24 15.73 1.27
C ASN A 165 -6.12 15.85 0.02
N ASN A 166 -5.50 15.67 -1.17
CA ASN A 166 -6.17 15.75 -2.45
C ASN A 166 -5.90 14.50 -3.29
N ILE A 167 -6.74 13.48 -3.14
CA ILE A 167 -6.60 12.20 -3.82
C ILE A 167 -7.13 12.35 -5.25
N VAL A 168 -6.20 12.32 -6.20
CA VAL A 168 -6.52 12.31 -7.63
C VAL A 168 -6.06 10.97 -8.20
N LEU A 169 -6.99 10.21 -8.75
CA LEU A 169 -6.73 8.95 -9.43
C LEU A 169 -7.04 9.08 -10.92
N ASN A 170 -6.36 8.27 -11.72
CA ASN A 170 -6.53 8.25 -13.18
C ASN A 170 -6.93 6.84 -13.62
N SER A 171 -8.05 6.72 -14.33
CA SER A 171 -8.52 5.44 -14.87
C SER A 171 -7.53 4.80 -15.84
N ALA A 172 -6.80 5.59 -16.62
CA ALA A 172 -5.77 5.09 -17.52
C ALA A 172 -4.66 4.32 -16.78
N PHE A 173 -4.33 4.71 -15.54
CA PHE A 173 -3.39 3.98 -14.71
C PHE A 173 -3.82 2.53 -14.50
N PHE A 174 -5.10 2.28 -14.28
CA PHE A 174 -5.64 0.93 -14.06
C PHE A 174 -5.81 0.14 -15.37
N GLN A 175 -5.87 0.80 -16.52
CA GLN A 175 -6.07 0.14 -17.82
C GLN A 175 -4.78 -0.43 -18.42
N THR A 176 -3.62 0.14 -18.08
CA THR A 176 -2.32 -0.33 -18.56
C THR A 176 -1.80 -1.52 -17.74
N ASN A 177 -0.93 -2.35 -18.35
CA ASN A 177 -0.26 -3.44 -17.67
C ASN A 177 0.96 -2.93 -16.89
N PHE A 178 1.43 -3.74 -15.93
CA PHE A 178 2.69 -3.52 -15.24
C PHE A 178 3.86 -3.62 -16.22
N LYS A 179 4.77 -2.66 -16.16
CA LYS A 179 6.03 -2.67 -16.92
C LYS A 179 7.10 -3.37 -16.10
N ALA A 180 7.76 -4.34 -16.70
CA ALA A 180 8.79 -5.12 -16.01
C ALA A 180 9.88 -4.20 -15.41
N ILE A 181 10.26 -4.51 -14.18
CA ILE A 181 11.38 -3.88 -13.45
C ILE A 181 12.43 -4.99 -13.22
N SER A 182 13.71 -4.71 -13.49
CA SER A 182 14.75 -5.68 -13.21
C SER A 182 14.95 -5.83 -11.69
N ASN A 183 15.29 -7.04 -11.24
CA ASN A 183 15.55 -7.30 -9.82
C ASN A 183 16.79 -6.53 -9.32
N GLU A 184 17.74 -6.20 -10.19
CA GLU A 184 18.92 -5.39 -9.86
C GLU A 184 18.56 -3.93 -9.57
N THR A 185 17.43 -3.46 -10.10
CA THR A 185 16.95 -2.08 -9.93
C THR A 185 16.04 -1.97 -8.71
N LEU A 186 15.34 -3.03 -8.33
CA LEU A 186 14.40 -3.09 -7.22
C LEU A 186 15.11 -3.56 -5.94
#